data_a88a60386c4d787b01e9387c47e7f2d2
#
_entry.id   a88a60386c4d787b01e9387c47e7f2d2
#
_cell.length_a   1.000
_cell.length_b   1.000
_cell.length_c   1.000
_cell.angle_alpha   90.00
_cell.angle_beta   90.00
_cell.angle_gamma   90.00
#
_symmetry.space_group_name_H-M   'P 1'
#
loop_
_entity.id
_entity.type
_entity.pdbx_description
1 polymer ?
#
loop_
_entity_poly.entity_id
_entity_poly.type
_entity_poly.pdbx_seq_one_letter_code
_entity_poly.pdbx_strand_id
1 'polypeptide(L)'
;MTLTALPAERFGVFLWIRRGVPLSLMAAFLLMGLVMPHSFGWWALASVAMGAVAWPTFKRREAYLRSRVAIIRWDGMWVWLFQPLARLLGKEDEWILSFCGWNNHRVREAFSGAKSRRSLILMPHCIQLAKCKAPILDELEKCYDCGLCPVGDYMHGVIENKWESRITNRSHKAYREAREFRPDLIVAVSCTDRLLKGLIKLPEVPAYVIPLSLPHGMCVDTQFSVPHLFAAMEALAEPKLGPKPIEGQGRVNAESAA
;
A
#
# COMPACT_ATOMS: atom_id res chain seq x y z
N MET A 1 24.82 5.82 1.11
CA MET A 1 23.56 5.30 1.66
C MET A 1 23.25 3.98 0.97
N THR A 2 23.36 2.87 1.68
CA THR A 2 22.97 1.55 1.17
C THR A 2 21.46 1.57 0.96
N LEU A 3 21.03 1.42 -0.30
CA LEU A 3 19.62 1.22 -0.66
C LEU A 3 19.07 0.06 0.19
N THR A 4 18.32 0.39 1.22
CA THR A 4 17.60 -0.61 2.02
C THR A 4 16.56 -1.23 1.10
N ALA A 5 16.78 -2.48 0.73
CA ALA A 5 15.82 -3.22 -0.09
C ALA A 5 14.45 -3.22 0.62
N LEU A 6 13.39 -2.94 -0.15
CA LEU A 6 12.03 -3.04 0.37
C LEU A 6 11.80 -4.42 1.01
N PRO A 7 11.19 -4.48 2.20
CA PRO A 7 10.96 -5.75 2.86
C PRO A 7 10.13 -6.70 1.99
N ALA A 8 10.44 -7.99 2.07
CA ALA A 8 9.71 -9.01 1.33
C ALA A 8 8.23 -9.03 1.77
N GLU A 9 7.34 -8.86 0.82
CA GLU A 9 5.91 -8.78 1.08
C GLU A 9 5.32 -10.18 1.28
N ARG A 10 4.59 -10.36 2.37
CA ARG A 10 3.94 -11.63 2.71
C ARG A 10 2.55 -11.69 2.07
N PHE A 11 2.46 -12.17 0.84
CA PHE A 11 1.18 -12.31 0.14
C PHE A 11 0.87 -13.75 -0.31
N GLY A 12 1.71 -14.71 0.07
CA GLY A 12 1.60 -16.09 -0.37
C GLY A 12 0.23 -16.71 -0.09
N VAL A 13 -0.34 -16.48 1.10
CA VAL A 13 -1.64 -17.03 1.49
C VAL A 13 -2.77 -16.50 0.60
N PHE A 14 -2.83 -15.19 0.38
CA PHE A 14 -3.83 -14.58 -0.49
C PHE A 14 -3.71 -15.11 -1.92
N LEU A 15 -2.52 -15.12 -2.47
CA LEU A 15 -2.27 -15.58 -3.82
C LEU A 15 -2.57 -17.07 -4.00
N TRP A 16 -2.23 -17.89 -3.00
CA TRP A 16 -2.50 -19.32 -3.02
C TRP A 16 -4.01 -19.59 -3.05
N ILE A 17 -4.80 -18.95 -2.19
CA ILE A 17 -6.26 -19.06 -2.20
C ILE A 17 -6.83 -18.52 -3.51
N ARG A 18 -6.39 -17.35 -3.95
CA ARG A 18 -6.90 -16.63 -5.12
C ARG A 18 -6.66 -17.37 -6.44
N ARG A 19 -5.57 -18.14 -6.53
CA ARG A 19 -5.24 -19.01 -7.68
C ARG A 19 -5.63 -20.45 -7.44
N GLY A 20 -5.29 -20.98 -6.28
CA GLY A 20 -5.45 -22.39 -5.96
C GLY A 20 -6.90 -22.84 -5.96
N VAL A 21 -7.81 -22.09 -5.31
CA VAL A 21 -9.23 -22.47 -5.26
C VAL A 21 -9.87 -22.58 -6.65
N PRO A 22 -9.81 -21.56 -7.53
CA PRO A 22 -10.39 -21.68 -8.87
C PRO A 22 -9.74 -22.78 -9.72
N LEU A 23 -8.42 -22.94 -9.64
CA LEU A 23 -7.71 -23.98 -10.41
C LEU A 23 -8.05 -25.39 -9.92
N SER A 24 -8.19 -25.59 -8.62
CA SER A 24 -8.64 -26.87 -8.06
C SER A 24 -10.07 -27.20 -8.46
N LEU A 25 -10.97 -26.21 -8.44
CA LEU A 25 -12.34 -26.38 -8.92
C LEU A 25 -12.39 -26.65 -10.42
N MET A 26 -11.56 -25.97 -11.19
CA MET A 26 -11.41 -26.24 -12.63
C MET A 26 -11.02 -27.70 -12.90
N ALA A 27 -10.02 -28.19 -12.19
CA ALA A 27 -9.59 -29.58 -12.30
C ALA A 27 -10.68 -30.56 -11.87
N ALA A 28 -11.37 -30.28 -10.77
CA ALA A 28 -12.48 -31.11 -10.28
C ALA A 28 -13.63 -31.15 -11.29
N PHE A 29 -14.00 -30.04 -11.91
CA PHE A 29 -15.04 -30.01 -12.94
C PHE A 29 -14.65 -30.77 -14.20
N LEU A 30 -13.39 -30.70 -14.62
CA LEU A 30 -12.89 -31.51 -15.74
C LEU A 30 -12.97 -33.01 -15.46
N LEU A 31 -12.53 -33.43 -14.25
CA LEU A 31 -12.64 -34.83 -13.83
C LEU A 31 -14.10 -35.29 -13.76
N MET A 32 -15.00 -34.47 -13.22
CA MET A 32 -16.42 -34.80 -13.14
C MET A 32 -17.03 -34.94 -14.55
N GLY A 33 -16.62 -34.10 -15.51
CA GLY A 33 -17.03 -34.25 -16.92
C GLY A 33 -16.59 -35.57 -17.57
N LEU A 34 -15.42 -36.06 -17.19
CA LEU A 34 -14.93 -37.37 -17.69
C LEU A 34 -15.73 -38.55 -17.08
N VAL A 35 -16.15 -38.41 -15.79
CA VAL A 35 -16.94 -39.43 -15.09
C VAL A 35 -18.41 -39.44 -15.55
N MET A 36 -18.94 -38.24 -15.89
CA MET A 36 -20.34 -38.05 -16.27
C MET A 36 -20.46 -37.52 -17.73
N PRO A 37 -20.24 -38.38 -18.74
CA PRO A 37 -20.13 -37.95 -20.15
C PRO A 37 -21.41 -37.28 -20.68
N HIS A 38 -22.58 -37.64 -20.17
CA HIS A 38 -23.85 -37.00 -20.58
C HIS A 38 -23.96 -35.51 -20.22
N SER A 39 -23.21 -35.04 -19.21
CA SER A 39 -23.16 -33.66 -18.79
C SER A 39 -21.82 -32.99 -19.08
N PHE A 40 -20.96 -33.58 -19.86
CA PHE A 40 -19.60 -33.09 -20.17
C PHE A 40 -19.59 -31.60 -20.55
N GLY A 41 -20.51 -31.18 -21.41
CA GLY A 41 -20.59 -29.78 -21.85
C GLY A 41 -20.75 -28.77 -20.70
N TRP A 42 -21.57 -29.10 -19.70
CA TRP A 42 -21.75 -28.24 -18.53
C TRP A 42 -20.51 -28.18 -17.63
N TRP A 43 -19.85 -29.33 -17.43
CA TRP A 43 -18.62 -29.39 -16.65
C TRP A 43 -17.45 -28.70 -17.33
N ALA A 44 -17.35 -28.82 -18.65
CA ALA A 44 -16.37 -28.11 -19.44
C ALA A 44 -16.58 -26.58 -19.35
N LEU A 45 -17.83 -26.11 -19.47
CA LEU A 45 -18.18 -24.70 -19.32
C LEU A 45 -17.82 -24.18 -17.92
N ALA A 46 -18.14 -24.94 -16.87
CA ALA A 46 -17.78 -24.59 -15.49
C ALA A 46 -16.27 -24.51 -15.31
N SER A 47 -15.49 -25.39 -15.92
CA SER A 47 -14.01 -25.37 -15.90
C SER A 47 -13.46 -24.12 -16.56
N VAL A 48 -13.98 -23.74 -17.73
CA VAL A 48 -13.57 -22.50 -18.43
C VAL A 48 -13.91 -21.28 -17.58
N ALA A 49 -15.09 -21.25 -16.95
CA ALA A 49 -15.47 -20.17 -16.04
C ALA A 49 -14.50 -20.05 -14.86
N MET A 50 -14.07 -21.14 -14.25
CA MET A 50 -13.09 -21.12 -13.15
C MET A 50 -11.71 -20.66 -13.62
N GLY A 51 -11.28 -21.05 -14.82
CA GLY A 51 -10.06 -20.53 -15.44
C GLY A 51 -10.13 -19.01 -15.65
N ALA A 52 -11.26 -18.49 -16.13
CA ALA A 52 -11.48 -17.06 -16.29
C ALA A 52 -11.44 -16.30 -14.95
N VAL A 53 -11.90 -16.92 -13.85
CA VAL A 53 -11.82 -16.36 -12.50
C VAL A 53 -10.35 -16.23 -12.02
N ALA A 54 -9.49 -17.18 -12.36
CA ALA A 54 -8.06 -17.13 -12.01
C ALA A 54 -7.26 -16.16 -12.88
N TRP A 55 -7.67 -15.96 -14.15
CA TRP A 55 -6.96 -15.21 -15.18
C TRP A 55 -6.43 -13.82 -14.77
N PRO A 56 -7.19 -12.95 -14.06
CA PRO A 56 -6.71 -11.63 -13.71
C PRO A 56 -5.44 -11.59 -12.87
N THR A 57 -5.13 -12.69 -12.15
CA THR A 57 -3.91 -12.76 -11.34
C THR A 57 -2.64 -12.95 -12.17
N PHE A 58 -2.77 -13.32 -13.45
CA PHE A 58 -1.67 -13.55 -14.38
C PHE A 58 -1.43 -12.36 -15.33
N LYS A 59 -2.23 -11.29 -15.21
CA LYS A 59 -2.08 -10.10 -16.07
C LYS A 59 -0.72 -9.44 -15.88
N ARG A 60 -0.09 -9.08 -17.00
CA ARG A 60 1.15 -8.32 -17.04
C ARG A 60 0.96 -6.88 -16.59
N ARG A 61 2.05 -6.18 -16.30
CA ARG A 61 2.14 -4.80 -15.79
C ARG A 61 1.19 -3.81 -16.46
N GLU A 62 1.28 -3.65 -17.77
CA GLU A 62 0.46 -2.67 -18.51
C GLU A 62 -1.04 -2.97 -18.44
N ALA A 63 -1.40 -4.24 -18.55
CA ALA A 63 -2.77 -4.68 -18.39
C ALA A 63 -3.29 -4.48 -16.96
N TYR A 64 -2.41 -4.56 -15.94
CA TYR A 64 -2.76 -4.25 -14.57
C TYR A 64 -3.15 -2.78 -14.41
N LEU A 65 -2.35 -1.83 -14.86
CA LEU A 65 -2.64 -0.40 -14.73
C LEU A 65 -3.95 -0.02 -15.44
N ARG A 66 -4.17 -0.53 -16.66
CA ARG A 66 -5.42 -0.29 -17.42
C ARG A 66 -6.66 -0.92 -16.77
N SER A 67 -6.52 -2.06 -16.13
CA SER A 67 -7.63 -2.84 -15.57
C SER A 67 -7.69 -2.77 -14.04
N ARG A 68 -6.93 -1.87 -13.40
CA ARG A 68 -6.74 -1.84 -11.95
C ARG A 68 -8.07 -1.81 -11.19
N VAL A 69 -9.00 -0.97 -11.58
CA VAL A 69 -10.31 -0.85 -10.92
C VAL A 69 -11.03 -2.20 -10.86
N ALA A 70 -11.07 -2.92 -11.99
CA ALA A 70 -11.71 -4.23 -12.06
C ALA A 70 -10.93 -5.27 -11.22
N ILE A 71 -9.60 -5.24 -11.26
CA ILE A 71 -8.74 -6.17 -10.50
C ILE A 71 -8.91 -5.96 -9.00
N ILE A 72 -8.83 -4.72 -8.51
CA ILE A 72 -8.97 -4.42 -7.08
C ILE A 72 -10.37 -4.76 -6.58
N ARG A 73 -11.42 -4.47 -7.34
CA ARG A 73 -12.79 -4.87 -6.98
C ARG A 73 -12.94 -6.37 -6.90
N TRP A 74 -12.37 -7.08 -7.87
CA TRP A 74 -12.40 -8.53 -7.93
C TRP A 74 -11.60 -9.17 -6.79
N ASP A 75 -10.40 -8.68 -6.53
CA ASP A 75 -9.57 -9.16 -5.42
C ASP A 75 -10.19 -8.81 -4.06
N GLY A 76 -10.82 -7.64 -3.94
CA GLY A 76 -11.60 -7.24 -2.77
C GLY A 76 -12.79 -8.14 -2.49
N MET A 77 -13.44 -8.68 -3.53
CA MET A 77 -14.50 -9.68 -3.38
C MET A 77 -13.97 -10.97 -2.72
N TRP A 78 -12.76 -11.41 -3.11
CA TRP A 78 -12.10 -12.55 -2.47
C TRP A 78 -11.77 -12.27 -1.01
N VAL A 79 -11.31 -11.05 -0.69
CA VAL A 79 -11.08 -10.66 0.71
C VAL A 79 -12.38 -10.77 1.49
N TRP A 80 -13.46 -10.18 0.97
CA TRP A 80 -14.76 -10.21 1.63
C TRP A 80 -15.32 -11.63 1.82
N LEU A 81 -15.17 -12.49 0.80
CA LEU A 81 -15.67 -13.87 0.84
C LEU A 81 -14.96 -14.71 1.92
N PHE A 82 -13.65 -14.56 2.09
CA PHE A 82 -12.85 -15.34 3.02
C PHE A 82 -12.63 -14.66 4.38
N GLN A 83 -12.98 -13.39 4.53
CA GLN A 83 -12.81 -12.64 5.77
C GLN A 83 -13.58 -13.26 6.97
N PRO A 84 -14.83 -13.75 6.84
CA PRO A 84 -15.51 -14.39 7.96
C PRO A 84 -14.78 -15.65 8.47
N LEU A 85 -14.24 -16.46 7.55
CA LEU A 85 -13.45 -17.64 7.90
C LEU A 85 -12.14 -17.24 8.58
N ALA A 86 -11.44 -16.23 8.05
CA ALA A 86 -10.22 -15.72 8.67
C ALA A 86 -10.48 -15.17 10.07
N ARG A 87 -11.61 -14.50 10.28
CA ARG A 87 -12.05 -14.00 11.60
C ARG A 87 -12.33 -15.15 12.57
N LEU A 88 -13.02 -16.19 12.12
CA LEU A 88 -13.28 -17.39 12.93
C LEU A 88 -11.98 -18.06 13.38
N LEU A 89 -10.96 -18.03 12.54
CA LEU A 89 -9.63 -18.58 12.83
C LEU A 89 -8.72 -17.63 13.61
N GLY A 90 -9.18 -16.41 13.96
CA GLY A 90 -8.37 -15.39 14.63
C GLY A 90 -7.25 -14.80 13.75
N LYS A 91 -7.36 -14.92 12.42
CA LYS A 91 -6.33 -14.52 11.42
C LYS A 91 -6.80 -13.44 10.45
N GLU A 92 -7.77 -12.63 10.87
CA GLU A 92 -8.34 -11.58 10.02
C GLU A 92 -7.29 -10.58 9.56
N ASP A 93 -6.45 -10.09 10.48
CA ASP A 93 -5.38 -9.13 10.14
C ASP A 93 -4.35 -9.74 9.20
N GLU A 94 -3.93 -10.99 9.43
CA GLU A 94 -2.99 -11.68 8.53
C GLU A 94 -3.57 -11.81 7.12
N TRP A 95 -4.87 -12.10 7.01
CA TRP A 95 -5.57 -12.22 5.75
C TRP A 95 -5.60 -10.88 4.99
N ILE A 96 -5.97 -9.79 5.65
CA ILE A 96 -6.01 -8.46 5.06
C ILE A 96 -4.59 -8.00 4.69
N LEU A 97 -3.60 -8.23 5.55
CA LEU A 97 -2.20 -7.89 5.26
C LEU A 97 -1.65 -8.69 4.07
N SER A 98 -2.07 -9.95 3.90
CA SER A 98 -1.69 -10.75 2.73
C SER A 98 -2.27 -10.17 1.42
N PHE A 99 -3.49 -9.64 1.45
CA PHE A 99 -4.06 -8.89 0.31
C PHE A 99 -3.30 -7.57 0.08
N CYS A 100 -2.99 -6.82 1.13
CA CYS A 100 -2.19 -5.59 1.03
C CYS A 100 -0.81 -5.88 0.41
N GLY A 101 -0.15 -6.95 0.84
CA GLY A 101 1.13 -7.39 0.28
C GLY A 101 1.01 -7.77 -1.20
N TRP A 102 -0.05 -8.48 -1.60
CA TRP A 102 -0.33 -8.77 -3.01
C TRP A 102 -0.51 -7.49 -3.84
N ASN A 103 -1.30 -6.54 -3.32
CA ASN A 103 -1.46 -5.24 -3.98
C ASN A 103 -0.12 -4.50 -4.11
N ASN A 104 0.68 -4.45 -3.05
CA ASN A 104 2.00 -3.81 -3.05
C ASN A 104 2.94 -4.43 -4.09
N HIS A 105 2.98 -5.77 -4.15
CA HIS A 105 3.73 -6.48 -5.17
C HIS A 105 3.34 -6.03 -6.59
N ARG A 106 2.05 -5.94 -6.87
CA ARG A 106 1.54 -5.46 -8.17
C ARG A 106 1.90 -4.01 -8.45
N VAL A 107 1.85 -3.15 -7.44
CA VAL A 107 2.28 -1.74 -7.57
C VAL A 107 3.78 -1.67 -7.88
N ARG A 108 4.63 -2.43 -7.16
CA ARG A 108 6.07 -2.48 -7.43
C ARG A 108 6.37 -2.96 -8.86
N GLU A 109 5.72 -4.03 -9.31
CA GLU A 109 5.82 -4.48 -10.69
C GLU A 109 5.41 -3.38 -11.68
N ALA A 110 4.34 -2.66 -11.39
CA ALA A 110 3.83 -1.60 -12.25
C ALA A 110 4.80 -0.40 -12.37
N PHE A 111 5.54 -0.09 -11.33
CA PHE A 111 6.49 1.02 -11.29
C PHE A 111 7.97 0.59 -11.45
N SER A 112 8.27 -0.69 -11.72
CA SER A 112 9.65 -1.19 -11.85
C SER A 112 10.46 -0.58 -12.99
N GLY A 113 9.84 0.02 -14.00
CA GLY A 113 10.53 0.61 -15.16
C GLY A 113 10.23 2.10 -15.38
N ALA A 114 9.32 2.69 -14.60
CA ALA A 114 9.01 4.12 -14.67
C ALA A 114 8.45 4.55 -13.32
N LYS A 115 9.15 5.47 -12.66
CA LYS A 115 8.73 6.01 -11.36
C LYS A 115 7.54 6.98 -11.53
N SER A 116 6.76 7.11 -10.46
CA SER A 116 5.66 8.08 -10.39
C SER A 116 6.21 9.51 -10.34
N ARG A 117 5.66 10.38 -11.18
CA ARG A 117 6.01 11.82 -11.19
C ARG A 117 5.22 12.61 -10.15
N ARG A 118 4.00 12.15 -9.85
CA ARG A 118 3.09 12.82 -8.92
C ARG A 118 2.65 11.87 -7.82
N SER A 119 3.51 11.70 -6.83
CA SER A 119 3.25 10.84 -5.67
C SER A 119 2.66 11.63 -4.51
N LEU A 120 1.81 10.98 -3.71
CA LEU A 120 1.21 11.53 -2.51
C LEU A 120 1.39 10.56 -1.34
N ILE A 121 1.95 11.06 -0.24
CA ILE A 121 2.00 10.31 1.03
C ILE A 121 0.75 10.64 1.83
N LEU A 122 0.01 9.61 2.21
CA LEU A 122 -1.14 9.74 3.13
C LEU A 122 -0.79 9.15 4.48
N MET A 123 -0.81 10.01 5.49
CA MET A 123 -0.39 9.68 6.85
C MET A 123 -1.54 9.90 7.83
N PRO A 124 -1.77 8.97 8.78
CA PRO A 124 -2.78 9.16 9.79
C PRO A 124 -2.23 10.00 10.95
N HIS A 125 -3.06 10.81 11.57
CA HIS A 125 -2.68 11.65 12.71
C HIS A 125 -2.26 10.86 13.95
N CYS A 126 -2.71 9.61 14.11
CA CYS A 126 -2.43 8.78 15.28
C CYS A 126 -0.95 8.33 15.41
N ILE A 127 -0.08 8.67 14.44
CA ILE A 127 1.38 8.52 14.57
C ILE A 127 1.99 9.58 15.50
N GLN A 128 1.30 10.69 15.72
CA GLN A 128 1.68 11.70 16.70
C GLN A 128 1.41 11.17 18.12
N LEU A 129 2.34 11.40 19.03
CA LEU A 129 2.17 11.06 20.43
C LEU A 129 0.91 11.73 20.99
N ALA A 130 0.04 11.01 21.68
CA ALA A 130 -1.24 11.51 22.17
C ALA A 130 -1.11 12.76 23.07
N LYS A 131 0.01 12.89 23.80
CA LYS A 131 0.32 14.04 24.65
C LYS A 131 0.90 15.25 23.88
N CYS A 132 1.29 15.07 22.62
CA CYS A 132 1.90 16.12 21.82
C CYS A 132 0.84 17.12 21.34
N LYS A 133 1.11 18.42 21.50
CA LYS A 133 0.21 19.51 21.09
C LYS A 133 0.66 20.20 19.79
N ALA A 134 1.68 19.69 19.11
CA ALA A 134 2.13 20.26 17.83
C ALA A 134 1.01 20.17 16.78
N PRO A 135 0.66 21.27 16.08
CA PRO A 135 -0.47 21.30 15.14
C PRO A 135 -0.09 20.73 13.76
N ILE A 136 0.41 19.48 13.71
CA ILE A 136 0.89 18.81 12.49
C ILE A 136 -0.21 18.51 11.47
N LEU A 137 -1.48 18.61 11.85
CA LEU A 137 -2.61 18.46 10.91
C LEU A 137 -2.71 19.61 9.91
N ASP A 138 -2.25 20.79 10.31
CA ASP A 138 -2.26 21.98 9.46
C ASP A 138 -0.98 22.04 8.62
N GLU A 139 0.17 21.92 9.30
CA GLU A 139 1.49 21.95 8.69
C GLU A 139 2.41 20.95 9.39
N LEU A 140 2.99 20.04 8.64
CA LEU A 140 3.91 19.02 9.15
C LEU A 140 5.15 19.66 9.80
N GLU A 141 5.61 20.79 9.27
CA GLU A 141 6.78 21.56 9.71
C GLU A 141 6.62 22.15 11.13
N LYS A 142 5.39 22.21 11.64
CA LYS A 142 5.12 22.63 13.03
C LYS A 142 5.40 21.53 14.07
N CYS A 143 5.97 20.38 13.66
CA CYS A 143 6.44 19.36 14.59
C CYS A 143 7.58 19.93 15.46
N TYR A 144 7.55 19.63 16.75
CA TYR A 144 8.58 20.09 17.70
C TYR A 144 9.91 19.33 17.60
N ASP A 145 9.98 18.32 16.75
CA ASP A 145 11.18 17.49 16.54
C ASP A 145 11.83 16.97 17.84
N CYS A 146 11.01 16.53 18.76
CA CYS A 146 11.44 16.13 20.10
C CYS A 146 11.97 14.67 20.17
N GLY A 147 11.95 13.93 19.08
CA GLY A 147 12.42 12.53 18.98
C GLY A 147 11.56 11.50 19.72
N LEU A 148 10.38 11.88 20.28
CA LEU A 148 9.53 10.97 21.05
C LEU A 148 8.57 10.13 20.21
N CYS A 149 8.40 10.46 18.94
CA CYS A 149 7.54 9.74 17.98
C CYS A 149 8.13 9.81 16.57
N PRO A 150 7.68 8.98 15.64
CA PRO A 150 8.27 8.91 14.30
C PRO A 150 7.99 10.13 13.41
N VAL A 151 7.23 11.12 13.90
CA VAL A 151 6.85 12.30 13.10
C VAL A 151 8.05 13.20 12.79
N GLY A 152 9.02 13.35 13.70
CA GLY A 152 10.23 14.15 13.45
C GLY A 152 11.06 13.60 12.29
N ASP A 153 11.47 12.33 12.37
CA ASP A 153 12.22 11.67 11.31
C ASP A 153 11.46 11.69 9.98
N TYR A 154 10.14 11.46 10.03
CA TYR A 154 9.29 11.53 8.87
C TYR A 154 9.26 12.93 8.25
N MET A 155 9.11 13.97 9.05
CA MET A 155 9.11 15.37 8.64
C MET A 155 10.41 15.72 7.90
N HIS A 156 11.56 15.41 8.50
CA HIS A 156 12.86 15.67 7.88
C HIS A 156 12.97 15.03 6.49
N GLY A 157 12.63 13.75 6.35
CA GLY A 157 12.71 13.10 5.06
C GLY A 157 11.72 13.65 4.02
N VAL A 158 10.51 14.06 4.44
CA VAL A 158 9.54 14.68 3.53
C VAL A 158 10.04 16.03 3.02
N ILE A 159 10.60 16.87 3.89
CA ILE A 159 11.11 18.20 3.55
C ILE A 159 12.35 18.06 2.66
N GLU A 160 13.31 17.23 3.04
CA GLU A 160 14.55 17.01 2.29
C GLU A 160 14.30 16.56 0.85
N ASN A 161 13.37 15.61 0.68
CA ASN A 161 13.04 15.06 -0.63
C ASN A 161 11.92 15.81 -1.35
N LYS A 162 11.34 16.85 -0.73
CA LYS A 162 10.22 17.63 -1.26
C LYS A 162 9.00 16.79 -1.66
N TRP A 163 8.74 15.72 -0.91
CA TRP A 163 7.60 14.87 -1.17
C TRP A 163 6.30 15.52 -0.73
N GLU A 164 5.25 15.29 -1.51
CA GLU A 164 3.92 15.74 -1.15
C GLU A 164 3.34 14.84 -0.08
N SER A 165 2.93 15.41 1.04
CA SER A 165 2.42 14.69 2.20
C SER A 165 1.13 15.34 2.72
N ARG A 166 0.21 14.50 3.20
CA ARG A 166 -1.01 14.93 3.88
C ARG A 166 -1.22 14.10 5.12
N ILE A 167 -1.35 14.77 6.27
CA ILE A 167 -1.73 14.15 7.54
C ILE A 167 -3.23 14.32 7.73
N THR A 168 -3.93 13.23 8.00
CA THR A 168 -5.39 13.26 8.15
C THR A 168 -5.84 12.49 9.38
N ASN A 169 -6.86 13.02 10.04
CA ASN A 169 -7.51 12.37 11.19
C ASN A 169 -8.77 11.57 10.80
N ARG A 170 -9.26 11.72 9.55
CA ARG A 170 -10.49 11.09 9.06
C ARG A 170 -10.28 10.52 7.65
N SER A 171 -10.76 9.31 7.43
CA SER A 171 -10.61 8.63 6.14
C SER A 171 -11.25 9.37 4.97
N HIS A 172 -12.44 9.98 5.18
CA HIS A 172 -13.11 10.72 4.10
C HIS A 172 -12.32 11.95 3.66
N LYS A 173 -11.61 12.62 4.59
CA LYS A 173 -10.70 13.73 4.26
C LYS A 173 -9.54 13.23 3.41
N ALA A 174 -8.91 12.10 3.79
CA ALA A 174 -7.85 11.49 3.01
C ALA A 174 -8.30 11.13 1.58
N TYR A 175 -9.49 10.56 1.42
CA TYR A 175 -10.03 10.22 0.09
C TYR A 175 -10.33 11.45 -0.76
N ARG A 176 -10.85 12.53 -0.16
CA ARG A 176 -11.09 13.79 -0.85
C ARG A 176 -9.79 14.41 -1.32
N GLU A 177 -8.81 14.55 -0.44
CA GLU A 177 -7.49 15.10 -0.77
C GLU A 177 -6.78 14.28 -1.87
N ALA A 178 -6.87 12.95 -1.82
CA ALA A 178 -6.33 12.11 -2.87
C ALA A 178 -7.00 12.36 -4.23
N ARG A 179 -8.31 12.55 -4.26
CA ARG A 179 -9.04 12.85 -5.51
C ARG A 179 -8.77 14.25 -6.03
N GLU A 180 -8.65 15.24 -5.15
CA GLU A 180 -8.33 16.62 -5.50
C GLU A 180 -6.90 16.72 -6.03
N PHE A 181 -5.96 16.08 -5.37
CA PHE A 181 -4.55 16.07 -5.79
C PHE A 181 -4.31 15.28 -7.08
N ARG A 182 -5.10 14.22 -7.36
CA ARG A 182 -4.97 13.32 -8.51
C ARG A 182 -3.55 12.75 -8.69
N PRO A 183 -3.02 12.04 -7.71
CA PRO A 183 -1.69 11.46 -7.80
C PRO A 183 -1.66 10.28 -8.77
N ASP A 184 -0.46 10.02 -9.35
CA ASP A 184 -0.19 8.80 -10.11
C ASP A 184 0.05 7.61 -9.19
N LEU A 185 0.51 7.90 -7.95
CA LEU A 185 0.81 6.92 -6.91
C LEU A 185 0.47 7.49 -5.53
N ILE A 186 -0.16 6.69 -4.70
CA ILE A 186 -0.31 6.95 -3.27
C ILE A 186 0.61 6.01 -2.50
N VAL A 187 1.34 6.53 -1.50
CA VAL A 187 1.96 5.73 -0.45
C VAL A 187 1.20 6.01 0.84
N ALA A 188 0.45 5.02 1.31
CA ALA A 188 -0.46 5.18 2.43
C ALA A 188 -0.01 4.40 3.65
N VAL A 189 0.11 5.07 4.79
CA VAL A 189 0.33 4.45 6.09
C VAL A 189 -0.99 4.45 6.86
N SER A 190 -1.45 3.32 7.37
CA SER A 190 -2.65 3.27 8.21
C SER A 190 -2.81 1.91 8.91
N CYS A 191 -3.82 1.80 9.78
CA CYS A 191 -4.21 0.50 10.34
C CYS A 191 -4.84 -0.42 9.27
N THR A 192 -4.76 -1.73 9.48
CA THR A 192 -5.15 -2.79 8.55
C THR A 192 -6.53 -2.58 7.94
N ASP A 193 -7.55 -2.31 8.76
CA ASP A 193 -8.92 -2.06 8.30
C ASP A 193 -9.05 -0.83 7.36
N ARG A 194 -8.34 0.25 7.67
CA ARG A 194 -8.37 1.46 6.84
C ARG A 194 -7.60 1.30 5.54
N LEU A 195 -6.52 0.52 5.54
CA LEU A 195 -5.79 0.18 4.32
C LEU A 195 -6.69 -0.59 3.35
N LEU A 196 -7.37 -1.64 3.83
CA LEU A 196 -8.33 -2.39 3.03
C LEU A 196 -9.43 -1.49 2.46
N LYS A 197 -10.07 -0.69 3.31
CA LYS A 197 -11.12 0.25 2.89
C LYS A 197 -10.61 1.29 1.90
N GLY A 198 -9.38 1.77 2.07
CA GLY A 198 -8.74 2.71 1.16
C GLY A 198 -8.53 2.13 -0.23
N LEU A 199 -7.97 0.93 -0.32
CA LEU A 199 -7.75 0.22 -1.59
C LEU A 199 -9.06 -0.02 -2.35
N ILE A 200 -10.14 -0.39 -1.64
CA ILE A 200 -11.45 -0.64 -2.27
C ILE A 200 -12.15 0.66 -2.69
N LYS A 201 -11.97 1.76 -1.94
CA LYS A 201 -12.65 3.03 -2.21
C LYS A 201 -11.93 3.94 -3.20
N LEU A 202 -10.63 3.75 -3.40
CA LEU A 202 -9.79 4.47 -4.37
C LEU A 202 -9.08 3.49 -5.33
N PRO A 203 -9.82 2.59 -5.99
CA PRO A 203 -9.22 1.57 -6.84
C PRO A 203 -8.58 2.18 -8.10
N GLU A 204 -8.95 3.41 -8.46
CA GLU A 204 -8.45 4.14 -9.62
C GLU A 204 -6.99 4.56 -9.50
N VAL A 205 -6.49 4.80 -8.26
CA VAL A 205 -5.12 5.25 -8.03
C VAL A 205 -4.27 4.10 -7.48
N PRO A 206 -3.13 3.78 -8.10
CA PRO A 206 -2.17 2.83 -7.52
C PRO A 206 -1.75 3.28 -6.13
N ALA A 207 -1.89 2.39 -5.13
CA ALA A 207 -1.53 2.70 -3.76
C ALA A 207 -0.61 1.63 -3.19
N TYR A 208 0.59 2.03 -2.75
CA TYR A 208 1.48 1.22 -1.93
C TYR A 208 1.11 1.45 -0.47
N VAL A 209 0.85 0.39 0.28
CA VAL A 209 0.29 0.50 1.62
C VAL A 209 1.25 -0.06 2.68
N ILE A 210 1.41 0.67 3.78
CA ILE A 210 2.30 0.32 4.89
C ILE A 210 1.45 0.22 6.15
N PRO A 211 1.38 -0.95 6.80
CA PRO A 211 0.59 -1.12 8.01
C PRO A 211 1.24 -0.44 9.21
N LEU A 212 0.41 0.12 10.08
CA LEU A 212 0.80 0.61 11.39
C LEU A 212 1.01 -0.54 12.37
N SER A 213 1.99 -0.38 13.24
CA SER A 213 2.09 -1.11 14.50
C SER A 213 1.24 -0.41 15.57
N LEU A 214 0.48 -1.17 16.33
CA LEU A 214 -0.50 -0.68 17.31
C LEU A 214 -0.12 -1.14 18.74
N PRO A 215 1.02 -0.69 19.30
CA PRO A 215 1.54 -1.22 20.56
C PRO A 215 0.61 -0.93 21.75
N HIS A 216 -0.16 0.16 21.68
CA HIS A 216 -1.08 0.61 22.74
C HIS A 216 -2.55 0.52 22.33
N GLY A 217 -2.87 -0.29 21.32
CA GLY A 217 -4.21 -0.41 20.78
C GLY A 217 -4.50 0.56 19.63
N MET A 218 -5.77 0.60 19.21
CA MET A 218 -6.15 1.37 18.02
C MET A 218 -6.07 2.88 18.27
N CYS A 219 -5.45 3.59 17.34
CA CYS A 219 -5.39 5.05 17.29
C CYS A 219 -4.64 5.74 18.47
N VAL A 220 -3.80 5.01 19.21
CA VAL A 220 -3.01 5.55 20.31
C VAL A 220 -1.54 5.29 20.07
N ASP A 221 -0.73 6.36 19.99
CA ASP A 221 0.74 6.30 19.87
C ASP A 221 1.22 5.25 18.88
N THR A 222 0.58 5.23 17.71
CA THR A 222 0.86 4.22 16.68
C THR A 222 2.22 4.45 16.04
N GLN A 223 2.84 3.38 15.60
CA GLN A 223 4.19 3.40 15.04
C GLN A 223 4.20 2.82 13.62
N PHE A 224 5.17 3.23 12.83
CA PHE A 224 5.46 2.66 11.53
C PHE A 224 6.96 2.73 11.24
N SER A 225 7.43 1.97 10.27
CA SER A 225 8.82 1.99 9.85
C SER A 225 9.06 3.18 8.89
N VAL A 226 9.66 4.25 9.37
CA VAL A 226 10.08 5.39 8.55
C VAL A 226 11.06 4.97 7.45
N PRO A 227 12.08 4.11 7.72
CA PRO A 227 12.95 3.60 6.67
C PRO A 227 12.21 2.82 5.57
N HIS A 228 11.16 2.07 5.92
CA HIS A 228 10.34 1.36 4.93
C HIS A 228 9.57 2.34 4.03
N LEU A 229 9.00 3.40 4.61
CA LEU A 229 8.32 4.45 3.84
C LEU A 229 9.29 5.11 2.86
N PHE A 230 10.48 5.49 3.31
CA PHE A 230 11.47 6.15 2.47
C PHE A 230 11.97 5.23 1.36
N ALA A 231 12.26 3.97 1.67
CA ALA A 231 12.62 2.99 0.64
C ALA A 231 11.50 2.79 -0.39
N ALA A 232 10.22 2.81 0.02
CA ALA A 232 9.09 2.75 -0.89
C ALA A 232 9.00 3.98 -1.79
N MET A 233 9.17 5.19 -1.23
CA MET A 233 9.18 6.42 -2.00
C MET A 233 10.33 6.48 -2.99
N GLU A 234 11.56 6.15 -2.56
CA GLU A 234 12.73 6.10 -3.43
C GLU A 234 12.59 5.11 -4.58
N ALA A 235 11.98 3.95 -4.32
CA ALA A 235 11.77 2.93 -5.33
C ALA A 235 10.68 3.28 -6.36
N LEU A 236 9.61 3.96 -5.91
CA LEU A 236 8.38 4.09 -6.69
C LEU A 236 8.14 5.51 -7.22
N ALA A 237 8.71 6.55 -6.59
CA ALA A 237 8.49 7.95 -6.93
C ALA A 237 9.78 8.59 -7.49
N GLU A 238 9.61 9.50 -8.46
CA GLU A 238 10.72 10.36 -8.88
C GLU A 238 11.05 11.35 -7.76
N PRO A 239 12.34 11.58 -7.44
CA PRO A 239 12.70 12.66 -6.55
C PRO A 239 12.29 13.97 -7.21
N LYS A 240 11.57 14.83 -6.49
CA LYS A 240 11.36 16.20 -6.97
C LYS A 240 12.72 16.92 -6.89
N LEU A 241 13.41 16.97 -8.02
CA LEU A 241 14.65 17.73 -8.15
C LEU A 241 14.38 19.18 -7.72
N GLY A 242 14.79 19.53 -6.51
CA GLY A 242 14.97 20.93 -6.14
C GLY A 242 16.11 21.52 -6.95
N PRO A 243 16.24 22.84 -7.06
CA PRO A 243 17.42 23.43 -7.62
C PRO A 243 18.64 22.80 -6.92
N LYS A 244 19.62 22.32 -7.75
CA LYS A 244 20.88 21.78 -7.21
C LYS A 244 21.36 22.72 -6.10
N PRO A 245 21.83 22.20 -4.94
CA PRO A 245 22.52 23.04 -4.01
C PRO A 245 23.62 23.79 -4.79
N ILE A 246 23.66 25.10 -4.65
CA ILE A 246 24.73 25.91 -5.22
C ILE A 246 25.98 25.41 -4.50
N GLU A 247 26.80 24.61 -5.19
CA GLU A 247 28.16 24.29 -4.75
C GLU A 247 28.89 25.63 -4.63
N GLY A 248 29.04 26.13 -3.40
CA GLY A 248 29.78 27.38 -3.20
C GLY A 248 29.36 28.26 -2.03
N GLN A 249 28.80 27.71 -0.94
CA GLN A 249 28.89 28.45 0.33
C GLN A 249 29.77 27.65 1.28
N GLY A 250 31.05 28.04 1.21
CA GLY A 250 32.13 27.55 2.03
C GLY A 250 31.79 27.66 3.51
N ARG A 251 32.30 26.72 4.27
CA ARG A 251 32.49 26.77 5.71
C ARG A 251 32.93 28.17 6.12
N VAL A 252 32.04 28.93 6.74
CA VAL A 252 32.45 30.07 7.54
C VAL A 252 33.02 29.50 8.81
N ASN A 253 34.32 29.66 8.94
CA ASN A 253 35.15 29.20 10.08
C ASN A 253 34.54 29.72 11.39
N ALA A 254 34.31 28.79 12.30
CA ALA A 254 34.14 29.05 13.71
C ALA A 254 35.55 29.24 14.34
N GLU A 255 36.21 30.36 14.03
CA GLU A 255 37.41 30.85 14.68
C GLU A 255 37.35 32.37 14.78
N SER A 256 36.66 32.86 15.80
CA SER A 256 36.90 34.14 16.45
C SER A 256 35.85 34.39 17.53
N ALA A 257 35.93 33.73 18.66
CA ALA A 257 35.47 34.17 19.94
C ALA A 257 36.30 33.49 21.02
N ALA A 258 37.53 34.02 21.22
CA ALA A 258 38.24 33.95 22.50
C ALA A 258 38.07 35.28 23.22
#